data_47b108767e06147f159c469a0efed49a
#
_entry.id   47b108767e06147f159c469a0efed49a
#
_cell.length_a   1.000
_cell.length_b   1.000
_cell.length_c   1.000
_cell.angle_alpha   90.00
_cell.angle_beta   90.00
_cell.angle_gamma   90.00
#
_symmetry.space_group_name_H-M   'P 1'
#
loop_
_entity.id
_entity.type
_entity.pdbx_description
1 polymer ?
#
loop_
_entity_poly.entity_id
_entity_poly.type
_entity_poly.pdbx_seq_one_letter_code
_entity_poly.pdbx_strand_id
1 'polypeptide(L)'
;MAKVEHLQINYKTEEAFEQFRNFGNEGLYMVEELKGKMIDASSDSPFYGIYVGDKLVARMCLFKQDEVEKTYFPAFYDYHILWKLEVLRDYQDRGYGKQLLDYAKSFDLPIKCIARNQSKDFFLNHGFQDIEQQNQSGEDIVIWTPDK
;
A
#
# COMPACT_ATOMS: atom_id res chain seq x y z
N MET A 1 -12.51 -16.13 8.22
CA MET A 1 -11.22 -15.45 8.37
C MET A 1 -11.10 -14.34 7.34
N ALA A 2 -10.68 -13.17 7.77
CA ALA A 2 -10.52 -12.03 6.86
C ALA A 2 -9.39 -12.26 5.87
N LYS A 3 -9.57 -11.80 4.65
CA LYS A 3 -8.57 -11.94 3.60
C LYS A 3 -8.49 -10.65 2.81
N VAL A 4 -7.38 -10.48 2.07
CA VAL A 4 -7.19 -9.31 1.24
C VAL A 4 -8.11 -9.40 0.02
N GLU A 5 -8.77 -8.29 -0.29
CA GLU A 5 -9.64 -8.18 -1.45
C GLU A 5 -9.17 -7.06 -2.35
N HIS A 6 -9.31 -7.25 -3.65
CA HIS A 6 -9.07 -6.20 -4.63
C HIS A 6 -10.31 -5.29 -4.65
N LEU A 7 -10.14 -4.04 -4.26
CA LEU A 7 -11.26 -3.13 -4.10
C LEU A 7 -11.68 -2.54 -5.45
N GLN A 8 -12.98 -2.48 -5.68
CA GLN A 8 -13.50 -1.90 -6.91
C GLN A 8 -13.48 -0.37 -6.83
N ILE A 9 -13.36 0.28 -7.97
CA ILE A 9 -13.38 1.75 -8.04
C ILE A 9 -14.82 2.19 -8.21
N ASN A 10 -15.51 2.44 -7.08
CA ASN A 10 -16.92 2.82 -7.10
C ASN A 10 -17.28 3.58 -5.82
N TYR A 11 -18.54 4.00 -5.73
CA TYR A 11 -19.00 4.79 -4.59
C TYR A 11 -18.99 4.03 -3.27
N LYS A 12 -19.17 2.71 -3.32
CA LYS A 12 -19.11 1.91 -2.10
C LYS A 12 -17.71 1.95 -1.50
N THR A 13 -16.69 1.85 -2.34
CA THR A 13 -15.30 1.96 -1.89
C THR A 13 -15.00 3.36 -1.38
N GLU A 14 -15.50 4.39 -2.06
CA GLU A 14 -15.33 5.76 -1.60
C GLU A 14 -15.92 5.96 -0.22
N GLU A 15 -17.12 5.43 0.00
CA GLU A 15 -17.78 5.51 1.30
C GLU A 15 -16.96 4.80 2.38
N ALA A 16 -16.42 3.62 2.05
CA ALA A 16 -15.57 2.88 2.99
C ALA A 16 -14.30 3.66 3.32
N PHE A 17 -13.71 4.34 2.34
CA PHE A 17 -12.49 5.12 2.56
C PHE A 17 -12.74 6.33 3.46
N GLU A 18 -13.94 6.89 3.45
CA GLU A 18 -14.25 8.03 4.30
C GLU A 18 -14.05 7.73 5.78
N GLN A 19 -14.25 6.49 6.18
CA GLN A 19 -14.06 6.11 7.57
C GLN A 19 -12.60 6.24 8.01
N PHE A 20 -11.67 6.14 7.08
CA PHE A 20 -10.25 6.29 7.40
C PHE A 20 -9.84 7.73 7.65
N ARG A 21 -10.62 8.70 7.19
CA ARG A 21 -10.34 10.10 7.48
C ARG A 21 -10.42 10.38 8.98
N ASN A 22 -11.29 9.68 9.66
CA ASN A 22 -11.53 9.92 11.09
C ASN A 22 -10.61 9.09 11.99
N PHE A 23 -10.07 7.99 11.47
CA PHE A 23 -9.33 7.05 12.31
C PHE A 23 -7.89 6.83 11.89
N GLY A 24 -7.54 7.17 10.67
CA GLY A 24 -6.22 6.92 10.13
C GLY A 24 -5.32 8.14 10.20
N ASN A 25 -4.18 8.05 9.56
CA ASN A 25 -3.23 9.14 9.45
C ASN A 25 -3.62 10.09 8.33
N GLU A 26 -3.57 11.39 8.62
CA GLU A 26 -3.95 12.40 7.64
C GLU A 26 -3.11 12.32 6.36
N GLY A 27 -1.86 11.92 6.48
CA GLY A 27 -0.98 11.79 5.32
C GLY A 27 -1.27 10.61 4.42
N LEU A 28 -2.21 9.75 4.80
CA LEU A 28 -2.50 8.53 4.05
C LEU A 28 -3.88 8.52 3.40
N TYR A 29 -4.45 9.68 3.15
CA TYR A 29 -5.74 9.75 2.46
C TYR A 29 -5.62 9.17 1.05
N MET A 30 -6.59 8.36 0.68
CA MET A 30 -6.64 7.76 -0.65
C MET A 30 -7.88 8.18 -1.43
N VAL A 31 -8.72 9.03 -0.85
CA VAL A 31 -10.00 9.37 -1.47
C VAL A 31 -9.79 10.14 -2.78
N GLU A 32 -8.85 11.06 -2.81
CA GLU A 32 -8.56 11.82 -4.02
C GLU A 32 -8.09 10.92 -5.15
N GLU A 33 -7.24 9.95 -4.83
CA GLU A 33 -6.73 9.00 -5.81
C GLU A 33 -7.85 8.10 -6.33
N LEU A 34 -8.73 7.68 -5.43
CA LEU A 34 -9.89 6.88 -5.85
C LEU A 34 -10.77 7.67 -6.79
N LYS A 35 -11.06 8.93 -6.47
CA LYS A 35 -11.90 9.76 -7.31
C LYS A 35 -11.28 9.98 -8.68
N GLY A 36 -9.96 10.17 -8.74
CA GLY A 36 -9.27 10.29 -10.01
C GLY A 36 -9.43 9.05 -10.87
N LYS A 37 -9.35 7.86 -10.26
CA LYS A 37 -9.53 6.61 -10.98
C LYS A 37 -10.98 6.39 -11.42
N MET A 38 -11.94 6.94 -10.70
CA MET A 38 -13.34 6.85 -11.10
C MET A 38 -13.62 7.61 -12.40
N ILE A 39 -12.83 8.64 -12.68
CA ILE A 39 -12.95 9.39 -13.92
C ILE A 39 -12.42 8.56 -15.09
N ASP A 40 -11.37 7.79 -14.87
CA ASP A 40 -10.77 6.93 -15.88
C ASP A 40 -11.28 5.49 -15.69
N ALA A 41 -12.42 5.19 -16.29
CA ALA A 41 -13.08 3.91 -16.10
C ALA A 41 -12.30 2.74 -16.66
N SER A 42 -11.26 2.97 -17.47
CA SER A 42 -10.47 1.90 -18.04
C SER A 42 -9.30 1.47 -17.16
N SER A 43 -9.03 2.21 -16.08
CA SER A 43 -7.91 1.89 -15.19
C SER A 43 -8.25 0.74 -14.27
N ASP A 44 -7.28 -0.16 -14.08
CA ASP A 44 -7.38 -1.17 -13.04
C ASP A 44 -7.21 -0.51 -11.68
N SER A 45 -7.95 -1.02 -10.70
CA SER A 45 -7.87 -0.49 -9.35
C SER A 45 -6.51 -0.83 -8.71
N PRO A 46 -5.79 0.17 -8.15
CA PRO A 46 -4.59 -0.11 -7.37
C PRO A 46 -4.91 -0.36 -5.89
N PHE A 47 -6.17 -0.44 -5.52
CA PHE A 47 -6.58 -0.49 -4.12
C PHE A 47 -6.89 -1.90 -3.67
N TYR A 48 -6.41 -2.25 -2.49
CA TYR A 48 -6.61 -3.54 -1.85
C TYR A 48 -6.97 -3.31 -0.40
N GLY A 49 -7.77 -4.18 0.17
CA GLY A 49 -8.18 -3.99 1.54
C GLY A 49 -8.67 -5.26 2.21
N ILE A 50 -8.98 -5.13 3.48
CA ILE A 50 -9.48 -6.24 4.29
C ILE A 50 -10.76 -5.78 4.97
N TYR A 51 -11.82 -6.57 4.81
CA TYR A 51 -13.09 -6.34 5.50
C TYR A 51 -13.23 -7.28 6.67
N VAL A 52 -13.76 -6.76 7.76
CA VAL A 52 -14.22 -7.57 8.89
C VAL A 52 -15.73 -7.33 8.97
N GLY A 53 -16.50 -8.33 8.57
CA GLY A 53 -17.92 -8.12 8.34
C GLY A 53 -18.11 -7.13 7.20
N ASP A 54 -18.86 -6.09 7.44
CA ASP A 54 -19.11 -5.06 6.43
C ASP A 54 -18.18 -3.86 6.53
N LYS A 55 -17.21 -3.91 7.44
CA LYS A 55 -16.34 -2.76 7.70
C LYS A 55 -14.97 -2.96 7.07
N LEU A 56 -14.54 -1.98 6.28
CA LEU A 56 -13.18 -1.97 5.75
C LEU A 56 -12.23 -1.53 6.86
N VAL A 57 -11.34 -2.41 7.29
CA VAL A 57 -10.48 -2.15 8.44
C VAL A 57 -9.02 -1.92 8.07
N ALA A 58 -8.62 -2.30 6.85
CA ALA A 58 -7.26 -2.08 6.38
C ALA A 58 -7.29 -1.85 4.88
N ARG A 59 -6.35 -1.03 4.40
CA ARG A 59 -6.29 -0.71 2.97
C ARG A 59 -4.85 -0.44 2.54
N MET A 60 -4.56 -0.65 1.27
CA MET A 60 -3.29 -0.24 0.69
C MET A 60 -3.48 0.14 -0.77
N CYS A 61 -2.56 0.95 -1.27
CA CYS A 61 -2.49 1.34 -2.67
C CYS A 61 -1.19 0.82 -3.24
N LEU A 62 -1.28 0.00 -4.30
CA LEU A 62 -0.14 -0.69 -4.89
C LEU A 62 -0.15 -0.47 -6.39
N PHE A 63 0.87 0.21 -6.92
CA PHE A 63 1.01 0.49 -8.34
C PHE A 63 2.11 -0.34 -8.94
N LYS A 64 1.95 -0.71 -10.21
CA LYS A 64 3.04 -1.29 -10.97
C LYS A 64 3.78 -0.18 -11.70
N GLN A 65 5.10 -0.17 -11.59
CA GLN A 65 5.96 0.81 -12.23
C GLN A 65 6.87 0.10 -13.22
N ASP A 66 6.77 0.48 -14.49
CA ASP A 66 7.57 -0.15 -15.54
C ASP A 66 8.88 0.59 -15.75
N GLU A 67 9.96 -0.16 -15.77
CA GLU A 67 11.33 0.18 -16.21
C GLU A 67 11.86 1.58 -15.91
N VAL A 68 11.26 2.32 -15.02
CA VAL A 68 11.57 3.74 -14.88
C VAL A 68 12.78 4.01 -14.02
N GLU A 69 12.95 3.24 -12.93
CA GLU A 69 14.03 3.53 -11.99
C GLU A 69 14.88 2.31 -11.71
N LYS A 70 15.80 2.06 -12.62
CA LYS A 70 16.73 0.94 -12.46
C LYS A 70 17.63 1.08 -11.23
N THR A 71 17.73 2.28 -10.69
CA THR A 71 18.57 2.53 -9.51
C THR A 71 18.19 1.62 -8.34
N TYR A 72 16.90 1.37 -8.16
CA TYR A 72 16.43 0.55 -7.04
C TYR A 72 16.48 -0.94 -7.33
N PHE A 73 16.18 -1.33 -8.57
CA PHE A 73 16.06 -2.75 -8.91
C PHE A 73 16.67 -3.02 -10.29
N PRO A 74 18.01 -2.95 -10.40
CA PRO A 74 18.64 -3.06 -11.72
C PRO A 74 18.43 -4.40 -12.41
N ALA A 75 18.09 -5.46 -11.66
CA ALA A 75 17.87 -6.78 -12.22
C ALA A 75 16.44 -7.04 -12.67
N PHE A 76 15.54 -6.04 -12.53
CA PHE A 76 14.13 -6.22 -12.83
C PHE A 76 13.65 -5.15 -13.81
N TYR A 77 12.68 -5.51 -14.65
CA TYR A 77 12.07 -4.55 -15.59
C TYR A 77 11.05 -3.67 -14.93
N ASP A 78 10.28 -4.23 -14.02
CA ASP A 78 9.21 -3.49 -13.37
C ASP A 78 9.20 -3.84 -11.89
N TYR A 79 8.52 -3.03 -11.13
CA TYR A 79 8.37 -3.23 -9.70
C TYR A 79 7.09 -2.58 -9.24
N HIS A 80 6.67 -2.92 -8.02
CA HIS A 80 5.51 -2.28 -7.42
C HIS A 80 5.94 -1.13 -6.52
N ILE A 81 5.12 -0.08 -6.51
CA ILE A 81 5.23 0.98 -5.53
C ILE A 81 4.09 0.76 -4.52
N LEU A 82 4.44 0.47 -3.28
CA LEU A 82 3.48 0.43 -2.19
C LEU A 82 3.37 1.85 -1.68
N TRP A 83 2.32 2.54 -2.13
CA TRP A 83 2.21 3.96 -1.87
C TRP A 83 1.65 4.25 -0.50
N LYS A 84 0.61 3.53 -0.10
CA LYS A 84 -0.04 3.75 1.19
C LYS A 84 -0.54 2.43 1.75
N LEU A 85 -0.36 2.25 3.04
CA LEU A 85 -0.88 1.09 3.76
C LEU A 85 -1.32 1.58 5.13
N GLU A 86 -2.56 1.31 5.49
CA GLU A 86 -3.11 1.77 6.75
C GLU A 86 -4.10 0.77 7.33
N VAL A 87 -4.06 0.62 8.64
CA VAL A 87 -5.01 -0.21 9.39
C VAL A 87 -5.69 0.70 10.40
N LEU A 88 -7.02 0.61 10.50
CA LEU A 88 -7.77 1.40 11.48
C LEU A 88 -7.25 1.11 12.87
N ARG A 89 -7.24 2.15 13.71
CA ARG A 89 -6.61 2.07 15.04
C ARG A 89 -7.09 0.88 15.86
N ASP A 90 -8.38 0.64 15.89
CA ASP A 90 -8.95 -0.44 16.73
C ASP A 90 -8.65 -1.83 16.17
N TYR A 91 -8.08 -1.90 14.98
CA TYR A 91 -7.77 -3.18 14.33
C TYR A 91 -6.27 -3.39 14.15
N GLN A 92 -5.46 -2.51 14.68
CA GLN A 92 -4.00 -2.66 14.63
C GLN A 92 -3.55 -3.78 15.56
N ASP A 93 -2.33 -4.28 15.31
CA ASP A 93 -1.72 -5.36 16.10
C ASP A 93 -2.46 -6.69 16.02
N ARG A 94 -3.23 -6.90 14.96
CA ARG A 94 -3.94 -8.15 14.71
C ARG A 94 -3.47 -8.87 13.46
N GLY A 95 -2.39 -8.38 12.84
CA GLY A 95 -1.81 -9.02 11.66
C GLY A 95 -2.37 -8.55 10.32
N TYR A 96 -3.26 -7.57 10.29
CA TYR A 96 -3.84 -7.13 9.01
C TYR A 96 -2.82 -6.43 8.13
N GLY A 97 -1.94 -5.62 8.72
CA GLY A 97 -0.87 -4.99 7.95
C GLY A 97 0.04 -6.02 7.33
N LYS A 98 0.38 -7.07 8.08
CA LYS A 98 1.20 -8.16 7.57
C LYS A 98 0.49 -8.90 6.43
N GLN A 99 -0.82 -9.11 6.56
CA GLN A 99 -1.59 -9.75 5.49
C GLN A 99 -1.54 -8.95 4.20
N LEU A 100 -1.65 -7.62 4.29
CA LEU A 100 -1.54 -6.77 3.11
C LEU A 100 -0.14 -6.85 2.50
N LEU A 101 0.90 -6.82 3.32
CA LEU A 101 2.27 -6.94 2.82
C LEU A 101 2.51 -8.29 2.17
N ASP A 102 2.04 -9.36 2.78
CA ASP A 102 2.21 -10.70 2.21
C ASP A 102 1.51 -10.80 0.86
N TYR A 103 0.34 -10.16 0.74
CA TYR A 103 -0.37 -10.12 -0.52
C TYR A 103 0.43 -9.37 -1.58
N ALA A 104 0.98 -8.20 -1.22
CA ALA A 104 1.80 -7.43 -2.14
C ALA A 104 3.01 -8.23 -2.60
N LYS A 105 3.64 -8.98 -1.70
CA LYS A 105 4.80 -9.81 -2.03
C LYS A 105 4.42 -11.00 -2.93
N SER A 106 3.16 -11.41 -2.90
CA SER A 106 2.71 -12.57 -3.68
C SER A 106 2.76 -12.33 -5.19
N PHE A 107 2.84 -11.07 -5.62
CA PHE A 107 3.01 -10.77 -7.04
C PHE A 107 4.42 -11.08 -7.55
N ASP A 108 5.34 -11.39 -6.66
CA ASP A 108 6.70 -11.81 -7.00
C ASP A 108 7.49 -10.75 -7.76
N LEU A 109 7.19 -9.50 -7.48
CA LEU A 109 7.93 -8.34 -8.00
C LEU A 109 8.54 -7.57 -6.85
N PRO A 110 9.66 -6.86 -7.09
CA PRO A 110 10.22 -5.99 -6.06
C PRO A 110 9.21 -4.91 -5.65
N ILE A 111 9.36 -4.40 -4.44
CA ILE A 111 8.47 -3.38 -3.90
C ILE A 111 9.30 -2.22 -3.38
N LYS A 112 8.96 -1.01 -3.83
CA LYS A 112 9.50 0.23 -3.27
C LYS A 112 8.41 0.83 -2.39
N CYS A 113 8.77 1.23 -1.18
CA CYS A 113 7.81 1.81 -0.24
C CYS A 113 8.41 3.05 0.40
N ILE A 114 7.58 4.07 0.57
CA ILE A 114 7.97 5.26 1.31
C ILE A 114 7.40 5.10 2.72
N ALA A 115 8.29 5.01 3.70
CA ALA A 115 7.90 4.79 5.09
C ALA A 115 7.50 6.12 5.71
N ARG A 116 6.21 6.26 6.01
CA ARG A 116 5.62 7.49 6.54
C ARG A 116 5.13 7.28 7.95
N ASN A 117 5.02 8.38 8.68
CA ASN A 117 4.35 8.37 9.99
C ASN A 117 4.89 7.30 10.92
N GLN A 118 6.22 7.19 10.98
CA GLN A 118 6.91 6.28 11.89
C GLN A 118 6.65 4.80 11.57
N SER A 119 6.31 4.49 10.32
CA SER A 119 6.03 3.12 9.93
C SER A 119 7.28 2.34 9.50
N LYS A 120 8.45 2.96 9.50
CA LYS A 120 9.67 2.34 8.99
C LYS A 120 9.97 1.01 9.68
N ASP A 121 9.86 0.97 11.02
CA ASP A 121 10.17 -0.24 11.76
C ASP A 121 9.24 -1.40 11.36
N PHE A 122 7.99 -1.10 11.10
CA PHE A 122 7.05 -2.11 10.63
C PHE A 122 7.55 -2.77 9.35
N PHE A 123 7.98 -1.96 8.37
CA PHE A 123 8.47 -2.51 7.11
C PHE A 123 9.78 -3.27 7.30
N LEU A 124 10.70 -2.74 8.11
CA LEU A 124 11.96 -3.43 8.35
C LEU A 124 11.73 -4.77 9.04
N ASN A 125 10.75 -4.84 9.93
CA ASN A 125 10.42 -6.08 10.62
C ASN A 125 9.77 -7.11 9.69
N HIS A 126 9.36 -6.70 8.51
CA HIS A 126 8.73 -7.61 7.54
C HIS A 126 9.57 -7.79 6.27
N GLY A 127 10.87 -7.66 6.40
CA GLY A 127 11.81 -8.03 5.34
C GLY A 127 12.20 -6.93 4.39
N PHE A 128 11.74 -5.70 4.61
CA PHE A 128 12.17 -4.57 3.80
C PHE A 128 13.54 -4.09 4.28
N GLN A 129 14.28 -3.49 3.37
CA GLN A 129 15.62 -2.96 3.64
C GLN A 129 15.61 -1.45 3.54
N ASP A 130 16.30 -0.82 4.50
CA ASP A 130 16.54 0.62 4.47
C ASP A 130 17.74 0.89 3.56
N ILE A 131 17.50 1.62 2.47
CA ILE A 131 18.57 1.93 1.52
C ILE A 131 19.23 3.28 1.79
N GLU A 132 18.90 3.87 2.92
CA GLU A 132 19.47 5.14 3.38
C GLU A 132 19.28 6.27 2.36
N GLN A 133 18.09 6.27 1.73
CA GLN A 133 17.69 7.33 0.81
C GLN A 133 16.35 7.88 1.25
N GLN A 134 16.10 9.13 0.87
CA GLN A 134 14.86 9.80 1.20
C GLN A 134 14.28 10.42 -0.06
N ASN A 135 12.95 10.61 -0.06
CA ASN A 135 12.31 11.34 -1.15
C ASN A 135 12.48 12.85 -0.91
N GLN A 136 11.86 13.65 -1.78
CA GLN A 136 11.98 15.11 -1.69
C GLN A 136 11.39 15.68 -0.41
N SER A 137 10.47 14.95 0.21
CA SER A 137 9.84 15.38 1.46
C SER A 137 10.59 14.91 2.70
N GLY A 138 11.73 14.25 2.53
CA GLY A 138 12.52 13.75 3.65
C GLY A 138 12.03 12.46 4.25
N GLU A 139 11.15 11.74 3.55
CA GLU A 139 10.63 10.47 4.01
C GLU A 139 11.52 9.32 3.56
N ASP A 140 11.73 8.34 4.44
CA ASP A 140 12.64 7.24 4.17
C ASP A 140 12.09 6.29 3.11
N ILE A 141 12.97 5.79 2.26
CA ILE A 141 12.63 4.80 1.23
C ILE A 141 13.13 3.44 1.69
N VAL A 142 12.24 2.45 1.67
CA VAL A 142 12.59 1.07 1.97
C VAL A 142 12.19 0.19 0.79
N ILE A 143 12.93 -0.89 0.58
CA ILE A 143 12.69 -1.77 -0.56
C ILE A 143 12.65 -3.23 -0.13
N TRP A 144 11.96 -4.03 -0.93
CA TRP A 144 11.92 -5.48 -0.77
C TRP A 144 12.08 -6.13 -2.14
N THR A 145 12.87 -7.21 -2.21
CA THR A 145 13.01 -7.97 -3.45
C THR A 145 12.65 -9.42 -3.18
N PRO A 146 11.99 -10.09 -4.16
CA PRO A 146 11.67 -11.50 -3.98
C PRO A 146 12.93 -12.34 -3.97
N ASP A 147 12.93 -13.40 -3.19
CA ASP A 147 14.03 -14.35 -3.15
C ASP A 147 14.07 -15.13 -4.46
N LYS A 148 15.26 -15.37 -4.95
CA LYS A 148 15.49 -16.14 -6.18
C LYS A 148 16.31 -17.37 -5.92
#